data_a768c3182167cd407eb7438d833d714d
#
_entry.id   a768c3182167cd407eb7438d833d714d
#
_cell.length_a   1.000
_cell.length_b   1.000
_cell.length_c   1.000
_cell.angle_alpha   90.00
_cell.angle_beta   90.00
_cell.angle_gamma   90.00
#
_symmetry.space_group_name_H-M   'P 1'
#
loop_
_entity.id
_entity.type
_entity.pdbx_description
1 polymer ?
#
loop_
_entity_poly.entity_id
_entity_poly.type
_entity_poly.pdbx_seq_one_letter_code
_entity_poly.pdbx_strand_id
1 'polypeptide(L)' 'MKRLVMERRRAGLSQSKLARLADVNQTSMSRIERGLEPAYPMRAQRIADALGWRGDPMELFEEADDGND' A
#
# COMPACT_ATOMS: atom_id res chain seq x y z
N MET A 1 9.68 1.10 -7.05
CA MET A 1 8.25 0.92 -6.71
C MET A 1 8.09 0.86 -5.20
N LYS A 2 7.00 1.37 -4.70
CA LYS A 2 6.80 1.35 -3.26
C LYS A 2 6.55 -0.09 -2.78
N ARG A 3 7.01 -0.38 -1.57
CA ARG A 3 6.79 -1.71 -0.98
C ARG A 3 5.32 -2.07 -0.94
N LEU A 4 4.47 -1.09 -0.71
CA LEU A 4 3.01 -1.27 -0.73
C LEU A 4 2.55 -1.98 -2.01
N VAL A 5 3.05 -1.54 -3.15
CA VAL A 5 2.65 -2.11 -4.43
C VAL A 5 3.11 -3.56 -4.54
N MET A 6 4.33 -3.84 -4.09
CA MET A 6 4.85 -5.20 -4.09
C MET A 6 4.03 -6.12 -3.21
N GLU A 7 3.72 -5.66 -2.01
CA GLU A 7 2.95 -6.48 -1.07
C GLU A 7 1.53 -6.69 -1.56
N ARG A 8 0.93 -5.68 -2.17
CA ARG A 8 -0.40 -5.82 -2.76
C ARG A 8 -0.41 -6.90 -3.83
N ARG A 9 0.57 -6.85 -4.73
CA ARG A 9 0.67 -7.83 -5.81
C ARG A 9 0.95 -9.23 -5.26
N ARG A 10 1.80 -9.31 -4.25
CA ARG A 10 2.11 -10.58 -3.62
C ARG A 10 0.87 -11.19 -2.99
N ALA A 11 -0.01 -10.35 -2.45
CA ALA A 11 -1.26 -10.81 -1.86
C ALA A 11 -2.33 -11.13 -2.88
N GLY A 12 -2.07 -10.89 -4.16
CA GLY A 12 -3.03 -11.16 -5.22
C GLY A 12 -4.17 -10.17 -5.28
N LEU A 13 -3.98 -8.97 -4.77
CA LEU A 13 -5.04 -7.97 -4.70
C LEU A 13 -4.89 -6.94 -5.82
N SER A 14 -6.02 -6.60 -6.43
CA SER A 14 -6.05 -5.45 -7.32
C SER A 14 -6.00 -4.18 -6.49
N GLN A 15 -5.68 -3.07 -7.14
CA GLN A 15 -5.66 -1.78 -6.46
C GLN A 15 -7.03 -1.43 -5.89
N SER A 16 -8.10 -1.68 -6.66
CA SER A 16 -9.44 -1.37 -6.20
C SER A 16 -9.86 -2.27 -5.05
N LYS A 17 -9.43 -3.52 -5.06
CA LYS A 17 -9.75 -4.44 -3.97
C LYS A 17 -9.08 -4.00 -2.68
N LEU A 18 -7.79 -3.64 -2.76
CA LEU A 18 -7.10 -3.16 -1.58
C LEU A 18 -7.73 -1.86 -1.06
N ALA A 19 -8.08 -0.96 -1.97
CA ALA A 19 -8.71 0.30 -1.58
C ALA A 19 -10.00 0.02 -0.79
N ARG A 20 -10.79 -0.93 -1.26
CA ARG A 20 -12.03 -1.29 -0.60
C ARG A 20 -11.76 -1.88 0.79
N LEU A 21 -10.81 -2.79 0.87
CA LEU A 21 -10.48 -3.43 2.15
C LEU A 21 -9.92 -2.43 3.16
N ALA A 22 -9.20 -1.45 2.69
CA ALA A 22 -8.58 -0.44 3.56
C ALA A 22 -9.49 0.75 3.81
N ASP A 23 -10.67 0.75 3.20
CA ASP A 23 -11.60 1.87 3.29
C ASP A 23 -10.95 3.18 2.83
N VAL A 24 -10.29 3.10 1.68
CA VAL A 24 -9.63 4.23 1.05
C VAL A 24 -10.23 4.37 -0.35
N ASN A 25 -10.51 5.61 -0.74
CA ASN A 25 -10.99 5.89 -2.08
C ASN A 25 -9.97 5.39 -3.12
N GLN A 26 -10.46 4.79 -4.20
CA GLN A 26 -9.55 4.20 -5.19
C GLN A 26 -8.66 5.24 -5.86
N THR A 27 -9.19 6.43 -6.11
CA THR A 27 -8.39 7.51 -6.68
C THR A 27 -7.24 7.87 -5.73
N SER A 28 -7.54 7.96 -4.44
CA SER A 28 -6.52 8.21 -3.43
C SER A 28 -5.52 7.06 -3.36
N MET A 29 -5.99 5.82 -3.42
CA MET A 29 -5.10 4.67 -3.39
C MET A 29 -4.11 4.72 -4.56
N SER A 30 -4.60 5.04 -5.75
CA SER A 30 -3.75 5.18 -6.92
C SER A 30 -2.68 6.26 -6.70
N ARG A 31 -3.07 7.38 -6.13
CA ARG A 31 -2.13 8.48 -5.89
C ARG A 31 -1.14 8.12 -4.79
N ILE A 32 -1.60 7.41 -3.77
CA ILE A 32 -0.72 6.95 -2.69
C ILE A 32 0.35 6.01 -3.26
N GLU A 33 -0.05 5.09 -4.13
CA GLU A 33 0.91 4.15 -4.72
C GLU A 33 1.94 4.84 -5.59
N ARG A 34 1.57 5.96 -6.19
CA ARG A 34 2.49 6.73 -7.02
C ARG A 34 3.28 7.78 -6.26
N GLY A 35 3.02 7.89 -4.97
CA GLY A 35 3.71 8.88 -4.15
C GLY A 35 3.20 10.29 -4.31
N LEU A 36 2.00 10.46 -4.85
CA LEU A 36 1.42 11.78 -5.10
C LEU A 36 0.51 12.25 -3.97
N GLU A 37 0.19 11.37 -3.05
CA GLU A 37 -0.68 11.69 -1.94
C GLU A 37 -0.19 10.95 -0.70
N PRO A 38 -0.11 11.60 0.47
CA PRO A 38 0.32 10.92 1.68
C PRO A 38 -0.77 10.03 2.23
N ALA A 39 -0.37 8.94 2.88
CA ALA A 39 -1.30 8.04 3.53
C ALA A 39 -1.20 8.10 5.05
N TYR A 40 -0.06 8.56 5.54
CA TYR A 40 0.23 8.57 6.96
C TYR A 40 -0.62 9.59 7.70
N PRO A 41 -1.02 9.34 8.94
CA PRO A 41 -0.79 8.07 9.67
C PRO A 41 -1.95 7.08 9.55
N MET A 42 -3.18 7.54 9.41
CA MET A 42 -4.33 6.69 9.61
C MET A 42 -4.59 5.74 8.45
N ARG A 43 -4.51 6.28 7.22
CA ARG A 43 -4.71 5.41 6.05
C ARG A 43 -3.60 4.37 5.94
N ALA A 44 -2.39 4.73 6.37
CA ALA A 44 -1.28 3.79 6.35
C ALA A 44 -1.58 2.57 7.22
N GLN A 45 -2.16 2.79 8.38
CA GLN A 45 -2.49 1.69 9.28
C GLN A 45 -3.58 0.80 8.68
N ARG A 46 -4.61 1.42 8.08
CA ARG A 46 -5.68 0.66 7.47
C ARG A 46 -5.18 -0.17 6.29
N ILE A 47 -4.28 0.40 5.50
CA ILE A 47 -3.68 -0.31 4.38
C ILE A 47 -2.85 -1.49 4.89
N ALA A 48 -2.04 -1.25 5.93
CA ALA A 48 -1.24 -2.31 6.52
C ALA A 48 -2.12 -3.44 7.05
N ASP A 49 -3.20 -3.08 7.74
CA ASP A 49 -4.13 -4.08 8.26
C ASP A 49 -4.75 -4.89 7.14
N ALA A 50 -5.15 -4.21 6.06
CA ALA A 50 -5.77 -4.90 4.92
C ALA A 50 -4.82 -5.89 4.26
N LEU A 51 -3.52 -5.58 4.30
CA LEU A 51 -2.50 -6.46 3.72
C LEU A 51 -2.02 -7.54 4.69
N GLY A 52 -2.39 -7.43 5.96
CA GLY A 52 -1.83 -8.33 6.98
C GLY A 52 -0.38 -8.01 7.27
N TRP A 53 0.04 -6.79 7.04
CA TRP A 53 1.40 -6.35 7.28
C TRP A 53 1.65 -6.20 8.76
N ARG A 54 2.71 -6.83 9.26
CA ARG A 54 2.98 -6.84 10.69
C ARG A 54 4.08 -5.89 11.11
N GLY A 55 4.78 -5.32 10.15
CA GLY A 55 5.83 -4.37 10.45
C GLY A 55 5.27 -2.96 10.63
N ASP A 56 6.18 -2.00 10.67
CA ASP A 56 5.80 -0.60 10.75
C ASP A 56 5.07 -0.21 9.46
N PRO A 57 3.85 0.33 9.55
CA PRO A 57 3.11 0.73 8.35
C PRO A 57 3.89 1.69 7.46
N MET A 58 4.76 2.49 8.03
CA MET A 58 5.56 3.44 7.24
C MET A 58 6.49 2.73 6.27
N GLU A 59 6.89 1.51 6.58
CA GLU A 59 7.75 0.75 5.68
C GLU A 59 7.09 0.50 4.33
N LEU A 60 5.77 0.46 4.30
CA LEU A 60 5.04 0.23 3.06
C LEU A 60 5.19 1.37 2.06
N PHE A 61 5.59 2.54 2.54
CA PHE A 61 5.71 3.70 1.66
C PHE A 61 7.15 4.00 1.27
N GLU A 62 8.07 3.12 1.64
CA GLU A 62 9.44 3.20 1.21
C GLU A 62 9.60 2.55 -0.16
N GLU A 63 10.57 3.04 -0.91
CA GLU A 63 10.91 2.41 -2.17
C GLU A 63 11.52 1.06 -1.90
N ALA A 64 11.17 0.09 -2.73
CA ALA A 64 11.68 -1.25 -2.57
C ALA A 64 11.97 -1.83 -3.94
N ASP A 65 13.02 -2.64 -4.01
CA ASP A 65 13.28 -3.43 -5.19
C ASP A 65 12.43 -4.67 -5.14
N ASP A 66 12.09 -5.18 -6.30
CA ASP A 66 11.40 -6.45 -6.36
C ASP A 66 12.36 -7.62 -6.22
N GLY A 67 13.55 -7.33 -5.79
CA GLY A 67 14.53 -8.37 -5.49
C GLY A 67 15.32 -8.82 -6.68
N ASN A 68 15.28 -8.05 -7.70
CA ASN A 68 15.81 -8.47 -8.95
C ASN A 68 16.98 -7.64 -9.41
N ASP A 69 17.81 -7.30 -8.52
CA ASP A 69 18.94 -6.51 -8.92
C ASP A 69 20.18 -7.31 -9.22
#